data_279b3fdf89d2c6dc3669583a6eeac7ce
#
_entry.id   279b3fdf89d2c6dc3669583a6eeac7ce
#
_cell.length_a   1.000
_cell.length_b   1.000
_cell.length_c   1.000
_cell.angle_alpha   90.00
_cell.angle_beta   90.00
_cell.angle_gamma   90.00
#
_symmetry.space_group_name_H-M   'P 1'
#
loop_
_entity.id
_entity.type
_entity.pdbx_description
1 polymer ?
#
loop_
_entity_poly.entity_id
_entity_poly.type
_entity_poly.pdbx_seq_one_letter_code
_entity_poly.pdbx_strand_id
1 'polypeptide(L)'
;MEKYEIEKLRNLPIEEVASQLGLQVARHKSLCPFHSDHHASLSFNTRKNLCRCFVCMDESLDSIGLVMKSLHVDFPKACFWLADRNGILLEKGRGRIWRRDCRSSPAASAVSPAASAAPHAFDAPHAFDAARYARFFEHPWLNEAACRFLFDERKIDGRVARWCRLSSWTDRKGVNWLQIPYFDKEGRLVGIQNRNLDFHRKSRPTDSMDSEKTGKSSCPTDFTDDTDSKDSEDGSDSEETPRFRFPYGSQCGIYNLQVLNLLTPGERLFITEGCSDCWAMLSAGHKAIAIPSATLLKPEDRDVLAYISETFGVEWHMFPDRDAPGERLFLQLKEILPSLIHHQLPLGCKDFGEAYLKGFYPAEEINPQKG
;
A
#
# COMPACT_ATOMS: atom_id res chain seq x y z
N MET A 1 7.11 10.57 28.70
CA MET A 1 6.80 11.94 28.24
C MET A 1 6.41 12.76 29.44
N GLU A 2 7.04 13.89 29.64
CA GLU A 2 6.80 14.74 30.81
C GLU A 2 5.55 15.60 30.57
N LYS A 3 4.92 16.05 31.69
CA LYS A 3 3.66 16.82 31.61
C LYS A 3 3.80 18.12 30.81
N TYR A 4 4.95 18.80 30.91
CA TYR A 4 5.22 20.03 30.18
C TYR A 4 5.39 19.82 28.69
N GLU A 5 5.92 18.65 28.26
CA GLU A 5 6.03 18.28 26.84
C GLU A 5 4.66 18.11 26.21
N ILE A 6 3.76 17.42 26.93
CA ILE A 6 2.37 17.23 26.51
C ILE A 6 1.66 18.57 26.36
N GLU A 7 1.86 19.46 27.33
CA GLU A 7 1.25 20.80 27.32
C GLU A 7 1.78 21.66 26.16
N LYS A 8 3.08 21.54 25.84
CA LYS A 8 3.69 22.20 24.67
C LYS A 8 3.05 21.73 23.37
N LEU A 9 2.80 20.43 23.24
CA LEU A 9 2.16 19.85 22.06
C LEU A 9 0.67 20.22 21.93
N ARG A 10 -0.05 20.30 23.06
CA ARG A 10 -1.44 20.76 23.11
C ARG A 10 -1.60 22.21 22.70
N ASN A 11 -0.60 23.04 23.02
CA ASN A 11 -0.60 24.47 22.73
C ASN A 11 -0.19 24.79 21.29
N LEU A 12 0.16 23.80 20.45
CA LEU A 12 0.36 24.01 19.02
C LEU A 12 -0.93 24.56 18.40
N PRO A 13 -0.84 25.58 17.51
CA PRO A 13 -2.02 26.19 16.91
C PRO A 13 -2.88 25.15 16.18
N ILE A 14 -4.14 25.00 16.57
CA ILE A 14 -5.04 23.95 16.07
C ILE A 14 -5.25 24.01 14.56
N GLU A 15 -5.26 25.20 13.96
CA GLU A 15 -5.42 25.38 12.52
C GLU A 15 -4.15 25.01 11.75
N GLU A 16 -2.98 25.24 12.35
CA GLU A 16 -1.70 24.82 11.78
C GLU A 16 -1.57 23.30 11.81
N VAL A 17 -1.93 22.67 12.93
CA VAL A 17 -2.02 21.21 13.05
C VAL A 17 -3.02 20.64 12.04
N ALA A 18 -4.18 21.27 11.87
CA ALA A 18 -5.16 20.87 10.87
C ALA A 18 -4.57 20.96 9.45
N SER A 19 -3.83 22.01 9.13
CA SER A 19 -3.14 22.17 7.85
C SER A 19 -2.06 21.11 7.65
N GLN A 20 -1.30 20.77 8.69
CA GLN A 20 -0.31 19.66 8.66
C GLN A 20 -0.97 18.30 8.43
N LEU A 21 -2.23 18.13 8.81
CA LEU A 21 -3.06 16.95 8.52
C LEU A 21 -3.70 16.99 7.13
N GLY A 22 -3.44 18.04 6.33
CA GLY A 22 -3.96 18.20 4.98
C GLY A 22 -5.37 18.78 4.92
N LEU A 23 -5.90 19.33 6.01
CA LEU A 23 -7.18 19.99 6.02
C LEU A 23 -7.02 21.44 5.49
N GLN A 24 -7.88 21.82 4.55
CA GLN A 24 -7.91 23.20 4.05
C GLN A 24 -8.75 24.06 5.01
N VAL A 25 -8.09 24.86 5.80
CA VAL A 25 -8.75 25.76 6.75
C VAL A 25 -8.99 27.12 6.11
N ALA A 26 -10.25 27.53 6.03
CA ALA A 26 -10.65 28.85 5.56
C ALA A 26 -11.67 29.47 6.51
N ARG A 27 -11.42 30.71 6.97
CA ARG A 27 -12.30 31.43 7.91
C ARG A 27 -12.66 30.60 9.15
N HIS A 28 -11.68 29.95 9.76
CA HIS A 28 -11.81 29.08 10.94
C HIS A 28 -12.73 27.87 10.72
N LYS A 29 -12.85 27.37 9.50
CA LYS A 29 -13.62 26.17 9.15
C LYS A 29 -12.90 25.34 8.11
N SER A 30 -13.16 24.03 8.10
CA SER A 30 -12.77 23.12 7.03
C SER A 30 -13.83 22.04 6.81
N LEU A 31 -13.71 21.29 5.72
CA LEU A 31 -14.47 20.05 5.56
C LEU A 31 -14.07 19.08 6.67
N CYS A 32 -15.03 18.38 7.24
CA CYS A 32 -14.79 17.42 8.30
C CYS A 32 -14.26 16.11 7.72
N PRO A 33 -13.07 15.61 8.15
CA PRO A 33 -12.52 14.35 7.62
C PRO A 33 -13.18 13.10 8.20
N PHE A 34 -14.14 13.25 9.15
CA PHE A 34 -14.69 12.14 9.91
C PHE A 34 -16.07 11.69 9.44
N HIS A 35 -16.69 12.39 8.48
CA HIS A 35 -17.92 12.00 7.79
C HIS A 35 -17.91 12.56 6.36
N SER A 36 -18.83 12.12 5.51
CA SER A 36 -19.01 12.70 4.19
C SER A 36 -19.53 14.13 4.33
N ASP A 37 -18.67 15.11 4.12
CA ASP A 37 -18.94 16.53 4.36
C ASP A 37 -18.84 17.31 3.05
N HIS A 38 -19.95 17.96 2.65
CA HIS A 38 -20.02 18.82 1.47
C HIS A 38 -20.00 20.31 1.84
N HIS A 39 -20.13 20.63 3.12
CA HIS A 39 -20.12 21.99 3.64
C HIS A 39 -19.22 22.06 4.87
N ALA A 40 -18.24 22.97 4.89
CA ALA A 40 -17.26 23.08 5.98
C ALA A 40 -17.90 23.07 7.37
N SER A 41 -18.04 21.87 7.98
CA SER A 41 -18.68 21.63 9.26
C SER A 41 -17.72 21.54 10.45
N LEU A 42 -16.42 21.32 10.19
CA LEU A 42 -15.39 21.33 11.23
C LEU A 42 -14.99 22.79 11.53
N SER A 43 -15.32 23.26 12.73
CA SER A 43 -15.06 24.62 13.17
C SER A 43 -13.88 24.68 14.14
N PHE A 44 -13.04 25.69 14.00
CA PHE A 44 -11.84 25.92 14.82
C PHE A 44 -12.07 27.13 15.73
N ASN A 45 -11.77 26.98 17.01
CA ASN A 45 -11.74 28.05 17.98
C ASN A 45 -10.29 28.33 18.37
N THR A 46 -9.67 29.32 17.74
CA THR A 46 -8.26 29.67 17.95
C THR A 46 -7.99 30.22 19.37
N ARG A 47 -8.97 30.84 20.03
CA ARG A 47 -8.81 31.35 21.40
C ARG A 47 -8.72 30.20 22.43
N LYS A 48 -9.49 29.15 22.24
CA LYS A 48 -9.47 27.96 23.09
C LYS A 48 -8.53 26.88 22.58
N ASN A 49 -7.98 27.05 21.41
CA ASN A 49 -7.15 26.08 20.67
C ASN A 49 -7.82 24.72 20.53
N LEU A 50 -9.09 24.69 20.13
CA LEU A 50 -9.92 23.51 19.98
C LEU A 50 -10.63 23.49 18.62
N CYS A 51 -10.95 22.31 18.14
CA CYS A 51 -11.84 22.13 16.98
C CYS A 51 -13.03 21.24 17.34
N ARG A 52 -14.15 21.42 16.63
CA ARG A 52 -15.35 20.61 16.76
C ARG A 52 -16.14 20.55 15.45
N CYS A 53 -16.61 19.38 15.11
CA CYS A 53 -17.64 19.20 14.11
C CYS A 53 -18.97 18.96 14.82
N PHE A 54 -19.95 19.84 14.60
CA PHE A 54 -21.27 19.74 15.25
C PHE A 54 -22.14 18.62 14.66
N VAL A 55 -21.70 17.97 13.57
CA VAL A 55 -22.42 16.86 12.92
C VAL A 55 -22.02 15.51 13.47
N CYS A 56 -20.71 15.29 13.74
CA CYS A 56 -20.17 13.95 14.05
C CYS A 56 -19.29 13.91 15.31
N MET A 57 -19.24 14.99 16.11
CA MET A 57 -18.44 15.02 17.34
C MET A 57 -19.29 15.50 18.52
N ASP A 58 -19.28 14.72 19.59
CA ASP A 58 -19.93 15.11 20.85
C ASP A 58 -19.06 16.08 21.66
N GLU A 59 -17.74 15.96 21.52
CA GLU A 59 -16.77 16.78 22.27
C GLU A 59 -15.82 17.55 21.33
N SER A 60 -15.25 18.63 21.87
CA SER A 60 -14.20 19.39 21.19
C SER A 60 -12.86 18.69 21.33
N LEU A 61 -12.01 18.74 20.30
CA LEU A 61 -10.68 18.15 20.29
C LEU A 61 -9.60 19.22 20.37
N ASP A 62 -8.56 18.96 21.17
CA ASP A 62 -7.30 19.70 21.16
C ASP A 62 -6.39 19.24 19.99
N SER A 63 -5.21 19.82 19.86
CA SER A 63 -4.26 19.50 18.80
C SER A 63 -3.86 18.03 18.82
N ILE A 64 -3.67 17.41 20.00
CA ILE A 64 -3.36 15.99 20.11
C ILE A 64 -4.57 15.14 19.75
N GLY A 65 -5.75 15.47 20.28
CA GLY A 65 -7.00 14.77 19.99
C GLY A 65 -7.37 14.81 18.51
N LEU A 66 -7.12 15.94 17.84
CA LEU A 66 -7.32 16.07 16.39
C LEU A 66 -6.40 15.09 15.62
N VAL A 67 -5.12 15.01 15.99
CA VAL A 67 -4.17 14.07 15.39
C VAL A 67 -4.57 12.62 15.65
N MET A 68 -4.89 12.28 16.91
CA MET A 68 -5.36 10.94 17.29
C MET A 68 -6.54 10.50 16.44
N LYS A 69 -7.54 11.37 16.29
CA LYS A 69 -8.76 11.05 15.55
C LYS A 69 -8.54 11.04 14.02
N SER A 70 -7.72 11.95 13.50
CA SER A 70 -7.45 12.05 12.06
C SER A 70 -6.56 10.93 11.53
N LEU A 71 -5.58 10.52 12.32
CA LEU A 71 -4.62 9.48 11.95
C LEU A 71 -4.97 8.11 12.55
N HIS A 72 -6.02 8.04 13.39
CA HIS A 72 -6.41 6.83 14.11
C HIS A 72 -5.26 6.24 14.93
N VAL A 73 -4.52 7.11 15.64
CA VAL A 73 -3.36 6.72 16.45
C VAL A 73 -3.65 6.91 17.93
N ASP A 74 -2.91 6.19 18.78
CA ASP A 74 -2.92 6.36 20.22
C ASP A 74 -2.23 7.69 20.65
N PHE A 75 -2.45 8.08 21.90
CA PHE A 75 -1.92 9.31 22.46
C PHE A 75 -0.39 9.46 22.35
N PRO A 76 0.45 8.45 22.69
CA PRO A 76 1.89 8.56 22.52
C PRO A 76 2.31 8.79 21.06
N LYS A 77 1.69 8.12 20.13
CA LYS A 77 2.02 8.26 18.68
C LYS A 77 1.60 9.62 18.14
N ALA A 78 0.44 10.14 18.56
CA ALA A 78 0.01 11.49 18.20
C ALA A 78 1.00 12.55 18.71
N CYS A 79 1.47 12.40 19.95
CA CYS A 79 2.48 13.28 20.53
C CYS A 79 3.82 13.22 19.77
N PHE A 80 4.29 12.02 19.40
CA PHE A 80 5.51 11.88 18.60
C PHE A 80 5.35 12.48 17.21
N TRP A 81 4.20 12.29 16.56
CA TRP A 81 3.89 12.89 15.28
C TRP A 81 3.93 14.43 15.32
N LEU A 82 3.27 15.02 16.33
CA LEU A 82 3.29 16.47 16.54
C LEU A 82 4.70 16.99 16.82
N ALA A 83 5.46 16.29 17.65
CA ALA A 83 6.83 16.67 18.00
C ALA A 83 7.75 16.65 16.77
N ASP A 84 7.68 15.60 15.96
CA ASP A 84 8.48 15.46 14.74
C ASP A 84 8.15 16.56 13.72
N ARG A 85 6.86 16.85 13.50
CA ARG A 85 6.40 17.86 12.55
C ARG A 85 6.77 19.28 12.95
N ASN A 86 6.83 19.56 14.25
CA ASN A 86 7.09 20.89 14.76
C ASN A 86 8.51 21.06 15.32
N GLY A 87 9.42 20.09 15.08
CA GLY A 87 10.81 20.15 15.52
C GLY A 87 10.99 20.19 17.05
N ILE A 88 10.04 19.63 17.80
CA ILE A 88 10.05 19.58 19.26
C ILE A 88 10.80 18.32 19.71
N LEU A 89 11.91 18.48 20.45
CA LEU A 89 12.65 17.38 21.03
C LEU A 89 11.96 16.93 22.34
N LEU A 90 11.61 15.65 22.43
CA LEU A 90 11.05 15.02 23.62
C LEU A 90 12.16 14.32 24.43
N GLU A 91 12.28 14.63 25.74
CA GLU A 91 13.44 14.24 26.54
C GLU A 91 13.50 12.77 26.97
N LYS A 92 12.44 11.99 26.87
CA LYS A 92 12.44 10.57 27.23
C LYS A 92 11.70 9.68 26.25
N GLY A 93 12.50 8.98 25.45
CA GLY A 93 12.08 7.88 24.58
C GLY A 93 13.29 7.24 23.91
N ARG A 94 14.25 6.70 24.68
CA ARG A 94 15.27 5.78 24.14
C ARG A 94 14.62 4.44 23.80
N GLY A 95 13.78 4.46 22.77
CA GLY A 95 13.32 3.30 22.04
C GLY A 95 13.52 3.61 20.58
N ARG A 96 14.61 3.12 20.01
CA ARG A 96 15.04 3.15 18.60
C ARG A 96 14.49 4.31 17.77
N ILE A 97 15.17 5.42 17.92
CA ILE A 97 15.01 6.62 17.09
C ILE A 97 15.40 6.24 15.65
N TRP A 98 14.50 6.42 14.75
CA TRP A 98 14.74 6.51 13.34
C TRP A 98 15.66 7.71 13.07
N ARG A 99 16.97 7.48 12.97
CA ARG A 99 17.89 8.54 12.59
C ARG A 99 17.67 8.87 11.11
N ARG A 100 17.18 10.07 10.91
CA ARG A 100 17.13 10.74 9.61
C ARG A 100 18.56 11.19 9.26
N ASP A 101 19.18 10.58 8.27
CA ASP A 101 20.27 11.22 7.55
C ASP A 101 19.67 12.06 6.43
N CYS A 102 19.41 13.31 6.76
CA CYS A 102 19.16 14.35 5.76
C CYS A 102 20.37 15.28 5.74
N ARG A 103 21.20 15.16 4.71
CA ARG A 103 22.06 16.27 4.29
C ARG A 103 21.80 16.59 2.84
N SER A 104 21.60 17.89 2.67
CA SER A 104 21.68 18.71 1.47
C SER A 104 20.49 18.77 0.52
N SER A 105 19.73 19.85 0.68
CA SER A 105 19.04 20.54 -0.42
C SER A 105 20.01 21.36 -1.26
N PRO A 106 19.72 21.63 -2.52
CA PRO A 106 19.71 23.03 -2.92
C PRO A 106 18.35 23.47 -3.48
N ALA A 107 18.05 24.72 -3.22
CA ALA A 107 16.91 25.47 -3.69
C ALA A 107 16.89 25.56 -5.22
N ALA A 108 15.71 25.43 -5.80
CA ALA A 108 15.46 25.87 -7.16
C ALA A 108 14.10 26.56 -7.27
N SER A 109 14.16 27.70 -7.84
CA SER A 109 13.26 28.81 -8.02
C SER A 109 11.90 28.48 -8.62
N ALA A 110 10.91 29.28 -8.18
CA ALA A 110 9.57 29.41 -8.74
C ALA A 110 9.59 29.84 -10.21
N VAL A 111 8.80 29.14 -11.02
CA VAL A 111 8.20 29.71 -12.24
C VAL A 111 6.76 29.22 -12.32
N SER A 112 5.82 30.14 -12.19
CA SER A 112 4.40 29.93 -12.51
C SER A 112 4.20 29.97 -14.02
N PRO A 113 3.33 29.14 -14.58
CA PRO A 113 2.65 29.49 -15.81
C PRO A 113 1.13 29.65 -15.61
N ALA A 114 0.66 30.62 -16.35
CA ALA A 114 -0.68 31.17 -16.37
C ALA A 114 -1.77 30.16 -16.71
N ALA A 115 -2.95 30.45 -16.17
CA ALA A 115 -4.21 29.82 -16.49
C ALA A 115 -4.58 29.94 -17.97
N SER A 116 -4.89 28.82 -18.61
CA SER A 116 -5.71 28.80 -19.83
C SER A 116 -6.91 27.88 -19.58
N ALA A 117 -8.10 28.44 -19.78
CA ALA A 117 -9.37 27.78 -19.63
C ALA A 117 -9.51 26.63 -20.63
N ALA A 118 -9.86 25.45 -20.13
CA ALA A 118 -10.19 24.29 -20.93
C ALA A 118 -11.73 24.14 -21.04
N PRO A 119 -12.25 23.64 -22.18
CA PRO A 119 -13.68 23.51 -22.43
C PRO A 119 -14.28 22.31 -21.66
N HIS A 120 -15.57 22.42 -21.36
CA HIS A 120 -16.39 21.38 -20.73
C HIS A 120 -16.26 20.04 -21.44
N ALA A 121 -15.69 19.05 -20.76
CA ALA A 121 -15.64 17.67 -21.20
C ALA A 121 -16.84 16.90 -20.64
N PHE A 122 -17.53 16.22 -21.54
CA PHE A 122 -18.54 15.21 -21.26
C PHE A 122 -17.99 14.09 -20.37
N ASP A 123 -18.86 13.50 -19.54
CA ASP A 123 -18.60 12.40 -18.59
C ASP A 123 -17.64 11.34 -19.11
N ALA A 124 -16.38 11.45 -18.69
CA ALA A 124 -15.44 10.32 -18.73
C ALA A 124 -15.73 9.43 -17.50
N PRO A 125 -15.60 8.09 -17.62
CA PRO A 125 -15.79 7.20 -16.48
C PRO A 125 -14.83 7.64 -15.36
N HIS A 126 -15.35 7.77 -14.14
CA HIS A 126 -14.66 8.33 -12.98
C HIS A 126 -13.26 7.71 -12.81
N ALA A 127 -12.24 8.50 -13.15
CA ALA A 127 -10.84 8.11 -12.98
C ALA A 127 -10.49 7.98 -11.49
N PHE A 128 -9.49 7.15 -11.17
CA PHE A 128 -8.96 7.02 -9.82
C PHE A 128 -8.47 8.39 -9.30
N ASP A 129 -9.04 8.83 -8.20
CA ASP A 129 -8.65 10.10 -7.56
C ASP A 129 -7.40 9.89 -6.67
N ALA A 130 -6.23 9.96 -7.28
CA ALA A 130 -4.95 9.80 -6.58
C ALA A 130 -4.73 10.85 -5.48
N ALA A 131 -5.23 12.09 -5.67
CA ALA A 131 -5.03 13.18 -4.72
C ALA A 131 -5.69 12.87 -3.36
N ARG A 132 -6.82 12.18 -3.36
CA ARG A 132 -7.51 11.73 -2.14
C ARG A 132 -6.64 10.83 -1.27
N TYR A 133 -5.73 10.07 -1.87
CA TYR A 133 -4.93 9.04 -1.20
C TYR A 133 -3.45 9.43 -1.05
N ALA A 134 -2.97 10.47 -1.72
CA ALA A 134 -1.56 10.88 -1.75
C ALA A 134 -0.96 10.97 -0.33
N ARG A 135 -1.69 11.57 0.61
CA ARG A 135 -1.26 11.74 2.01
C ARG A 135 -0.85 10.45 2.72
N PHE A 136 -1.49 9.31 2.39
CA PHE A 136 -1.19 8.02 3.03
C PHE A 136 0.19 7.49 2.60
N PHE A 137 0.66 7.89 1.43
CA PHE A 137 1.89 7.40 0.82
C PHE A 137 3.03 8.42 0.81
N GLU A 138 2.74 9.70 1.08
CA GLU A 138 3.76 10.70 1.39
C GLU A 138 4.38 10.45 2.77
N HIS A 139 3.56 10.02 3.72
CA HIS A 139 3.96 9.69 5.09
C HIS A 139 3.39 8.32 5.49
N PRO A 140 3.92 7.22 4.93
CA PRO A 140 3.40 5.89 5.20
C PRO A 140 3.47 5.55 6.69
N TRP A 141 2.40 4.99 7.21
CA TRP A 141 2.33 4.54 8.60
C TRP A 141 1.74 3.13 8.67
N LEU A 142 2.30 2.31 9.57
CA LEU A 142 1.88 0.93 9.78
C LEU A 142 1.33 0.75 11.19
N ASN A 143 0.09 0.23 11.31
CA ASN A 143 -0.48 -0.19 12.58
C ASN A 143 0.17 -1.48 13.08
N GLU A 144 -0.16 -1.90 14.31
CA GLU A 144 0.43 -3.08 14.92
C GLU A 144 0.20 -4.37 14.09
N ALA A 145 -1.02 -4.53 13.55
CA ALA A 145 -1.35 -5.68 12.70
C ALA A 145 -0.50 -5.72 11.43
N ALA A 146 -0.29 -4.56 10.78
CA ALA A 146 0.57 -4.48 9.60
C ALA A 146 2.05 -4.70 9.94
N CYS A 147 2.52 -4.18 11.07
CA CYS A 147 3.89 -4.45 11.55
C CYS A 147 4.10 -5.95 11.80
N ARG A 148 3.18 -6.59 12.49
CA ARG A 148 3.22 -8.04 12.74
C ARG A 148 3.25 -8.82 11.43
N PHE A 149 2.33 -8.53 10.52
CA PHE A 149 2.26 -9.19 9.22
C PHE A 149 3.55 -9.02 8.42
N LEU A 150 4.07 -7.80 8.28
CA LEU A 150 5.23 -7.54 7.45
C LEU A 150 6.55 -8.02 8.09
N PHE A 151 6.76 -7.71 9.39
CA PHE A 151 8.07 -7.87 10.01
C PHE A 151 8.21 -9.18 10.80
N ASP A 152 7.12 -9.65 11.43
CA ASP A 152 7.18 -10.87 12.24
C ASP A 152 6.82 -12.11 11.44
N GLU A 153 5.75 -12.04 10.63
CA GLU A 153 5.26 -13.20 9.86
C GLU A 153 5.99 -13.35 8.52
N ARG A 154 6.16 -12.25 7.77
CA ARG A 154 6.76 -12.26 6.42
C ARG A 154 8.24 -11.93 6.40
N LYS A 155 8.82 -11.46 7.51
CA LYS A 155 10.22 -11.08 7.65
C LYS A 155 10.71 -10.04 6.64
N ILE A 156 9.81 -9.19 6.14
CA ILE A 156 10.14 -8.16 5.15
C ILE A 156 11.06 -7.10 5.77
N ASP A 157 12.10 -6.71 5.03
CA ASP A 157 12.98 -5.63 5.45
C ASP A 157 12.22 -4.30 5.56
N GLY A 158 12.40 -3.58 6.66
CA GLY A 158 11.75 -2.29 6.86
C GLY A 158 12.11 -1.24 5.80
N ARG A 159 13.25 -1.38 5.12
CA ARG A 159 13.64 -0.53 3.97
C ARG A 159 12.72 -0.81 2.77
N VAL A 160 12.38 -2.08 2.54
CA VAL A 160 11.45 -2.49 1.47
C VAL A 160 10.05 -1.98 1.74
N ALA A 161 9.55 -2.10 2.98
CA ALA A 161 8.24 -1.56 3.35
C ALA A 161 8.15 -0.04 3.10
N ARG A 162 9.23 0.71 3.38
CA ARG A 162 9.34 2.15 3.09
C ARG A 162 9.44 2.44 1.60
N TRP A 163 10.29 1.70 0.88
CA TRP A 163 10.43 1.83 -0.56
C TRP A 163 9.09 1.65 -1.27
N CYS A 164 8.37 0.61 -0.91
CA CYS A 164 7.04 0.31 -1.45
C CYS A 164 5.93 1.23 -0.90
N ARG A 165 6.27 2.17 -0.01
CA ARG A 165 5.33 3.11 0.63
C ARG A 165 4.11 2.42 1.22
N LEU A 166 4.30 1.22 1.82
CA LEU A 166 3.21 0.48 2.44
C LEU A 166 2.64 1.26 3.61
N SER A 167 1.32 1.39 3.65
CA SER A 167 0.60 2.05 4.73
C SER A 167 -0.50 1.14 5.27
N SER A 168 -1.14 1.50 6.37
CA SER A 168 -2.24 0.71 6.92
C SER A 168 -3.28 1.59 7.61
N TRP A 169 -4.47 1.04 7.75
CA TRP A 169 -5.57 1.67 8.47
C TRP A 169 -6.50 0.61 9.05
N THR A 170 -7.32 1.02 10.02
CA THR A 170 -8.36 0.18 10.58
C THR A 170 -9.71 0.79 10.23
N ASP A 171 -10.62 0.00 9.69
CA ASP A 171 -11.94 0.47 9.30
C ASP A 171 -12.88 0.61 10.51
N ARG A 172 -14.11 1.12 10.26
CA ARG A 172 -15.12 1.33 11.31
C ARG A 172 -15.62 0.02 11.95
N LYS A 173 -15.45 -1.11 11.26
CA LYS A 173 -15.77 -2.45 11.77
C LYS A 173 -14.59 -3.06 12.57
N GLY A 174 -13.49 -2.34 12.73
CA GLY A 174 -12.28 -2.80 13.43
C GLY A 174 -11.35 -3.66 12.56
N VAL A 175 -11.63 -3.83 11.28
CA VAL A 175 -10.80 -4.63 10.37
C VAL A 175 -9.53 -3.89 10.00
N ASN A 176 -8.39 -4.55 10.11
CA ASN A 176 -7.09 -4.00 9.76
C ASN A 176 -6.75 -4.22 8.29
N TRP A 177 -6.43 -3.15 7.59
CA TRP A 177 -6.12 -3.15 6.17
C TRP A 177 -4.70 -2.70 5.92
N LEU A 178 -3.94 -3.48 5.13
CA LEU A 178 -2.67 -3.04 4.56
C LEU A 178 -2.93 -2.40 3.20
N GLN A 179 -2.52 -1.15 3.03
CA GLN A 179 -2.63 -0.41 1.77
C GLN A 179 -1.37 -0.60 0.94
N ILE A 180 -1.54 -1.12 -0.26
CA ILE A 180 -0.48 -1.42 -1.21
C ILE A 180 -0.67 -0.46 -2.40
N PRO A 181 0.15 0.61 -2.51
CA PRO A 181 0.03 1.57 -3.60
C PRO A 181 0.64 1.03 -4.89
N TYR A 182 -0.03 1.30 -6.00
CA TYR A 182 0.47 1.05 -7.34
C TYR A 182 0.88 2.35 -7.99
N PHE A 183 2.12 2.43 -8.42
CA PHE A 183 2.67 3.58 -9.12
C PHE A 183 2.97 3.19 -10.57
N ASP A 184 2.72 4.12 -11.50
CA ASP A 184 3.16 3.96 -12.88
C ASP A 184 4.69 4.19 -13.00
N LYS A 185 5.22 4.06 -14.22
CA LYS A 185 6.64 4.26 -14.51
C LYS A 185 7.11 5.70 -14.27
N GLU A 186 6.21 6.68 -14.27
CA GLU A 186 6.46 8.07 -13.93
C GLU A 186 6.37 8.35 -12.41
N GLY A 187 6.04 7.34 -11.60
CA GLY A 187 5.91 7.46 -10.15
C GLY A 187 4.60 8.09 -9.68
N ARG A 188 3.58 8.19 -10.54
CA ARG A 188 2.24 8.66 -10.17
C ARG A 188 1.44 7.52 -9.57
N LEU A 189 0.71 7.79 -8.50
CA LEU A 189 -0.20 6.83 -7.88
C LEU A 189 -1.39 6.56 -8.81
N VAL A 190 -1.56 5.32 -9.25
CA VAL A 190 -2.61 4.90 -10.19
C VAL A 190 -3.62 3.93 -9.59
N GLY A 191 -3.35 3.40 -8.43
CA GLY A 191 -4.27 2.48 -7.75
C GLY A 191 -3.81 2.09 -6.36
N ILE A 192 -4.70 1.45 -5.63
CA ILE A 192 -4.42 0.91 -4.29
C ILE A 192 -5.11 -0.44 -4.18
N GLN A 193 -4.37 -1.43 -3.72
CA GLN A 193 -4.91 -2.70 -3.25
C GLN A 193 -4.92 -2.69 -1.73
N ASN A 194 -6.08 -2.83 -1.09
CA ASN A 194 -6.19 -2.99 0.35
C ASN A 194 -6.28 -4.48 0.67
N ARG A 195 -5.33 -5.00 1.43
CA ARG A 195 -5.31 -6.38 1.93
C ARG A 195 -5.87 -6.43 3.33
N ASN A 196 -6.88 -7.27 3.55
CA ASN A 196 -7.42 -7.56 4.87
C ASN A 196 -6.42 -8.40 5.66
N LEU A 197 -5.91 -7.86 6.78
CA LEU A 197 -4.95 -8.54 7.66
C LEU A 197 -5.62 -9.49 8.65
N ASP A 198 -6.92 -9.30 8.88
CA ASP A 198 -7.73 -10.15 9.77
C ASP A 198 -8.46 -11.26 9.00
N PHE A 199 -8.16 -11.41 7.70
CA PHE A 199 -8.76 -12.45 6.87
C PHE A 199 -8.17 -13.82 7.20
N HIS A 200 -8.93 -14.61 7.96
CA HIS A 200 -8.60 -15.99 8.25
C HIS A 200 -9.22 -16.90 7.19
N ARG A 201 -8.37 -17.52 6.38
CA ARG A 201 -8.82 -18.58 5.48
C ARG A 201 -9.33 -19.74 6.36
N LYS A 202 -10.65 -19.99 6.37
CA LYS A 202 -11.18 -21.20 7.00
C LYS A 202 -10.41 -22.39 6.42
N SER A 203 -9.63 -23.09 7.25
CA SER A 203 -9.01 -24.36 6.86
C SER A 203 -10.14 -25.28 6.47
N ARG A 204 -10.17 -25.73 5.21
CA ARG A 204 -11.01 -26.85 4.82
C ARG A 204 -10.72 -27.99 5.81
N PRO A 205 -11.74 -28.66 6.37
CA PRO A 205 -11.49 -29.88 7.13
C PRO A 205 -10.68 -30.80 6.23
N THR A 206 -9.54 -31.25 6.72
CA THR A 206 -8.81 -32.35 6.09
C THR A 206 -9.72 -33.57 6.15
N ASP A 207 -10.28 -33.95 5.00
CA ASP A 207 -10.96 -35.22 4.83
C ASP A 207 -9.96 -36.33 5.17
N SER A 208 -10.17 -36.92 6.35
CA SER A 208 -9.65 -38.23 6.67
C SER A 208 -10.28 -39.23 5.70
N MET A 209 -9.42 -40.01 5.07
CA MET A 209 -9.70 -41.16 4.20
C MET A 209 -11.07 -41.80 4.41
N ASP A 210 -11.88 -41.92 3.33
CA ASP A 210 -12.21 -43.20 2.75
C ASP A 210 -13.17 -43.10 1.55
N SER A 211 -12.84 -43.92 0.54
CA SER A 211 -13.67 -44.52 -0.50
C SER A 211 -14.33 -43.67 -1.58
N GLU A 212 -13.79 -43.92 -2.77
CA GLU A 212 -14.45 -44.08 -4.10
C GLU A 212 -15.89 -43.59 -4.28
N LYS A 213 -16.08 -42.59 -5.17
CA LYS A 213 -16.98 -42.70 -6.33
C LYS A 213 -16.86 -41.53 -7.30
N THR A 214 -16.58 -41.90 -8.51
CA THR A 214 -16.80 -41.31 -9.82
C THR A 214 -17.66 -40.04 -9.93
N GLY A 215 -17.10 -39.04 -10.66
CA GLY A 215 -17.79 -38.31 -11.72
C GLY A 215 -18.39 -36.96 -11.38
N LYS A 216 -17.76 -35.97 -11.83
CA LYS A 216 -18.14 -34.83 -12.69
C LYS A 216 -17.43 -33.55 -12.35
N SER A 217 -16.64 -33.14 -13.32
CA SER A 217 -16.08 -31.80 -13.52
C SER A 217 -17.12 -30.69 -13.33
N SER A 218 -16.87 -29.75 -12.43
CA SER A 218 -17.34 -28.39 -12.57
C SER A 218 -16.38 -27.47 -11.82
N CYS A 219 -15.64 -26.71 -12.59
CA CYS A 219 -14.81 -25.60 -12.16
C CYS A 219 -15.71 -24.45 -11.75
N PRO A 220 -15.60 -23.85 -10.57
CA PRO A 220 -16.21 -22.53 -10.31
C PRO A 220 -15.21 -21.47 -10.67
N THR A 221 -15.43 -20.85 -11.80
CA THR A 221 -14.95 -19.50 -12.11
C THR A 221 -15.81 -18.54 -11.30
N ASP A 222 -15.31 -18.03 -10.18
CA ASP A 222 -15.93 -16.91 -9.48
C ASP A 222 -15.12 -15.63 -9.73
N PHE A 223 -15.51 -14.99 -10.81
CA PHE A 223 -15.36 -13.56 -11.02
C PHE A 223 -16.77 -12.98 -10.95
N THR A 224 -17.17 -12.43 -9.81
CA THR A 224 -18.37 -11.60 -9.74
C THR A 224 -17.94 -10.14 -9.64
N ASP A 225 -18.21 -9.47 -10.72
CA ASP A 225 -18.36 -8.04 -10.89
C ASP A 225 -19.60 -7.61 -10.08
N ASP A 226 -19.42 -6.96 -8.93
CA ASP A 226 -20.53 -6.41 -8.15
C ASP A 226 -20.81 -4.99 -8.60
N THR A 227 -21.65 -4.87 -9.62
CA THR A 227 -22.46 -3.69 -9.88
C THR A 227 -23.72 -3.74 -9.01
N ASP A 228 -24.01 -2.62 -8.36
CA ASP A 228 -25.22 -2.27 -7.62
C ASP A 228 -26.50 -2.99 -8.04
N SER A 229 -27.18 -3.61 -7.09
CA SER A 229 -28.61 -3.85 -7.14
C SER A 229 -29.23 -3.86 -5.75
N LYS A 230 -30.33 -3.15 -5.68
CA LYS A 230 -31.20 -2.79 -4.58
C LYS A 230 -31.80 -3.96 -3.81
N ASP A 231 -31.96 -3.68 -2.50
CA ASP A 231 -33.09 -4.08 -1.61
C ASP A 231 -33.75 -5.44 -1.80
N SER A 232 -33.48 -6.34 -0.85
CA SER A 232 -34.53 -7.16 -0.21
C SER A 232 -34.03 -7.67 1.14
N GLU A 233 -34.83 -7.40 2.15
CA GLU A 233 -34.66 -7.77 3.55
C GLU A 233 -34.71 -9.30 3.74
N ASP A 234 -34.02 -9.70 4.81
CA ASP A 234 -34.16 -10.90 5.61
C ASP A 234 -33.15 -12.03 5.38
N GLY A 235 -32.35 -12.28 6.42
CA GLY A 235 -31.44 -13.42 6.52
C GLY A 235 -30.09 -13.04 7.15
N SER A 236 -29.90 -13.37 8.42
CA SER A 236 -28.66 -13.18 9.18
C SER A 236 -27.51 -14.00 8.59
N ASP A 237 -26.86 -13.48 7.55
CA ASP A 237 -25.57 -13.92 7.07
C ASP A 237 -24.51 -12.90 7.52
N SER A 238 -23.56 -13.36 8.33
CA SER A 238 -22.37 -12.59 8.66
C SER A 238 -21.59 -12.34 7.36
N GLU A 239 -21.76 -11.17 6.77
CA GLU A 239 -20.99 -10.73 5.60
C GLU A 239 -19.48 -10.91 5.87
N GLU A 240 -18.88 -11.93 5.31
CA GLU A 240 -17.45 -12.14 5.40
C GLU A 240 -16.74 -10.98 4.71
N THR A 241 -15.94 -10.24 5.46
CA THR A 241 -15.16 -9.13 4.92
C THR A 241 -14.18 -9.68 3.88
N PRO A 242 -14.14 -9.15 2.65
CA PRO A 242 -13.33 -9.71 1.56
C PRO A 242 -11.83 -9.65 1.88
N ARG A 243 -11.06 -10.55 1.26
CA ARG A 243 -9.60 -10.62 1.39
C ARG A 243 -8.91 -9.36 0.84
N PHE A 244 -9.44 -8.81 -0.25
CA PHE A 244 -8.94 -7.62 -0.91
C PHE A 244 -10.06 -6.63 -1.22
N ARG A 245 -9.73 -5.33 -1.15
CA ARG A 245 -10.58 -4.23 -1.60
C ARG A 245 -9.77 -3.27 -2.45
N PHE A 246 -10.43 -2.69 -3.45
CA PHE A 246 -9.83 -1.72 -4.36
C PHE A 246 -10.68 -0.45 -4.34
N PRO A 247 -10.09 0.74 -4.10
CA PRO A 247 -10.81 2.00 -4.34
C PRO A 247 -11.28 2.08 -5.79
N TYR A 248 -12.42 2.70 -5.98
CA TYR A 248 -13.00 2.85 -7.31
C TYR A 248 -12.00 3.49 -8.30
N GLY A 249 -11.94 2.96 -9.51
CA GLY A 249 -11.03 3.41 -10.57
C GLY A 249 -9.56 3.00 -10.38
N SER A 250 -9.21 2.24 -9.33
CA SER A 250 -7.84 1.75 -9.13
C SER A 250 -7.35 0.92 -10.31
N GLN A 251 -6.19 1.29 -10.85
CA GLN A 251 -5.48 0.55 -11.89
C GLN A 251 -4.32 -0.22 -11.24
N CYS A 252 -4.59 -1.47 -10.87
CA CYS A 252 -3.58 -2.35 -10.28
C CYS A 252 -3.05 -3.28 -11.40
N GLY A 253 -2.12 -2.77 -12.21
CA GLY A 253 -1.36 -3.52 -13.20
C GLY A 253 -0.07 -4.09 -12.58
N ILE A 254 1.04 -4.05 -13.32
CA ILE A 254 2.34 -4.49 -12.82
C ILE A 254 2.74 -3.67 -11.58
N TYR A 255 3.07 -4.37 -10.50
CA TYR A 255 3.48 -3.78 -9.23
C TYR A 255 4.97 -3.43 -9.20
N ASN A 256 5.33 -2.37 -8.45
CA ASN A 256 6.69 -1.90 -8.18
C ASN A 256 7.44 -1.40 -9.43
N LEU A 257 6.74 -0.76 -10.38
CA LEU A 257 7.38 -0.15 -11.55
C LEU A 257 8.40 0.94 -11.19
N GLN A 258 8.35 1.50 -9.98
CA GLN A 258 9.37 2.44 -9.50
C GLN A 258 10.79 1.84 -9.46
N VAL A 259 10.94 0.51 -9.45
CA VAL A 259 12.23 -0.18 -9.54
C VAL A 259 12.98 0.14 -10.83
N LEU A 260 12.27 0.55 -11.90
CA LEU A 260 12.86 0.92 -13.18
C LEU A 260 13.85 2.08 -13.05
N ASN A 261 13.65 2.98 -12.08
CA ASN A 261 14.56 4.10 -11.79
C ASN A 261 15.90 3.64 -11.19
N LEU A 262 16.02 2.39 -10.79
CA LEU A 262 17.23 1.79 -10.22
C LEU A 262 17.89 0.77 -11.14
N LEU A 263 17.27 0.47 -12.30
CA LEU A 263 17.81 -0.51 -13.24
C LEU A 263 18.99 0.06 -14.01
N THR A 264 20.02 -0.79 -14.17
CA THR A 264 21.10 -0.60 -15.12
C THR A 264 20.94 -1.59 -16.29
N PRO A 265 21.42 -1.24 -17.49
CA PRO A 265 21.31 -2.15 -18.65
C PRO A 265 21.95 -3.52 -18.39
N GLY A 266 21.24 -4.59 -18.75
CA GLY A 266 21.69 -5.98 -18.58
C GLY A 266 21.56 -6.52 -17.15
N GLU A 267 20.88 -5.82 -16.26
CA GLU A 267 20.68 -6.27 -14.89
C GLU A 267 19.59 -7.34 -14.77
N ARG A 268 19.66 -8.15 -13.72
CA ARG A 268 18.63 -9.15 -13.42
C ARG A 268 17.37 -8.47 -12.87
N LEU A 269 16.22 -8.83 -13.42
CA LEU A 269 14.91 -8.39 -12.93
C LEU A 269 14.01 -9.62 -12.75
N PHE A 270 13.52 -9.79 -11.52
CA PHE A 270 12.64 -10.89 -11.16
C PHE A 270 11.18 -10.53 -11.37
N ILE A 271 10.39 -11.46 -11.89
CA ILE A 271 8.94 -11.41 -11.92
C ILE A 271 8.40 -12.35 -10.83
N THR A 272 7.47 -11.86 -10.02
CA THR A 272 6.82 -12.63 -8.95
C THR A 272 5.31 -12.62 -9.10
N GLU A 273 4.65 -13.59 -8.48
CA GLU A 273 3.20 -13.63 -8.35
C GLU A 273 2.77 -12.89 -7.10
N GLY A 274 2.16 -11.72 -7.30
CA GLY A 274 1.68 -10.90 -6.19
C GLY A 274 2.75 -10.11 -5.43
N CYS A 275 2.27 -9.13 -4.69
CA CYS A 275 3.12 -8.14 -4.03
C CYS A 275 3.97 -8.73 -2.89
N SER A 276 3.45 -9.75 -2.18
CA SER A 276 4.15 -10.34 -1.02
C SER A 276 5.48 -10.97 -1.41
N ASP A 277 5.50 -11.69 -2.54
CA ASP A 277 6.71 -12.35 -3.05
C ASP A 277 7.69 -11.33 -3.64
N CYS A 278 7.15 -10.25 -4.24
CA CYS A 278 7.97 -9.12 -4.65
C CYS A 278 8.70 -8.48 -3.45
N TRP A 279 8.01 -8.28 -2.32
CA TRP A 279 8.67 -7.74 -1.12
C TRP A 279 9.72 -8.70 -0.55
N ALA A 280 9.45 -10.00 -0.58
CA ALA A 280 10.42 -11.03 -0.18
C ALA A 280 11.66 -10.99 -1.08
N MET A 281 11.48 -10.90 -2.40
CA MET A 281 12.54 -10.80 -3.39
C MET A 281 13.39 -9.53 -3.20
N LEU A 282 12.73 -8.38 -2.99
CA LEU A 282 13.40 -7.11 -2.67
C LEU A 282 14.16 -7.20 -1.33
N SER A 283 13.59 -7.87 -0.33
CA SER A 283 14.24 -8.08 0.98
C SER A 283 15.44 -9.01 0.90
N ALA A 284 15.43 -9.94 -0.07
CA ALA A 284 16.57 -10.78 -0.40
C ALA A 284 17.66 -10.04 -1.19
N GLY A 285 17.46 -8.75 -1.52
CA GLY A 285 18.45 -7.90 -2.20
C GLY A 285 18.33 -7.86 -3.73
N HIS A 286 17.29 -8.46 -4.31
CA HIS A 286 17.08 -8.50 -5.75
C HIS A 286 16.06 -7.46 -6.22
N LYS A 287 16.17 -7.02 -7.47
CA LYS A 287 15.19 -6.16 -8.12
C LYS A 287 14.03 -7.00 -8.65
N ALA A 288 12.81 -6.61 -8.33
CA ALA A 288 11.62 -7.38 -8.70
C ALA A 288 10.42 -6.49 -9.01
N ILE A 289 9.58 -7.00 -9.89
CA ILE A 289 8.21 -6.53 -10.16
C ILE A 289 7.24 -7.68 -9.87
N ALA A 290 5.95 -7.37 -9.68
CA ALA A 290 4.95 -8.41 -9.52
C ALA A 290 3.81 -8.28 -10.51
N ILE A 291 3.28 -9.44 -10.93
CA ILE A 291 2.01 -9.55 -11.65
C ILE A 291 0.93 -9.86 -10.60
N PRO A 292 -0.04 -8.95 -10.34
CA PRO A 292 -0.97 -9.09 -9.21
C PRO A 292 -1.94 -10.25 -9.34
N SER A 293 -2.09 -10.83 -10.50
CA SER A 293 -2.96 -11.97 -10.75
C SER A 293 -2.37 -12.90 -11.82
N ALA A 294 -2.20 -14.14 -11.47
CA ALA A 294 -1.74 -15.18 -12.39
C ALA A 294 -2.70 -15.42 -13.59
N THR A 295 -3.93 -14.91 -13.52
CA THR A 295 -4.96 -15.21 -14.53
C THR A 295 -5.20 -14.10 -15.54
N LEU A 296 -4.67 -12.89 -15.35
CA LEU A 296 -5.01 -11.74 -16.17
C LEU A 296 -3.78 -10.86 -16.46
N LEU A 297 -2.96 -11.30 -17.40
CA LEU A 297 -2.00 -10.43 -18.03
C LEU A 297 -2.77 -9.53 -19.03
N LYS A 298 -2.93 -8.27 -18.69
CA LYS A 298 -3.64 -7.30 -19.53
C LYS A 298 -2.78 -6.91 -20.74
N PRO A 299 -3.39 -6.44 -21.84
CA PRO A 299 -2.61 -5.91 -22.98
C PRO A 299 -1.61 -4.82 -22.56
N GLU A 300 -2.01 -3.92 -21.65
CA GLU A 300 -1.18 -2.83 -21.14
C GLU A 300 0.04 -3.34 -20.37
N ASP A 301 -0.09 -4.47 -19.64
CA ASP A 301 1.03 -5.11 -18.96
C ASP A 301 2.06 -5.67 -19.94
N ARG A 302 1.62 -6.18 -21.10
CA ARG A 302 2.50 -6.65 -22.18
C ARG A 302 3.34 -5.52 -22.76
N ASP A 303 2.72 -4.36 -23.00
CA ASP A 303 3.40 -3.16 -23.49
C ASP A 303 4.45 -2.67 -22.49
N VAL A 304 4.15 -2.72 -21.20
CA VAL A 304 5.10 -2.37 -20.14
C VAL A 304 6.29 -3.34 -20.11
N LEU A 305 6.06 -4.64 -20.20
CA LEU A 305 7.13 -5.65 -20.22
C LEU A 305 8.01 -5.50 -21.45
N ALA A 306 7.42 -5.27 -22.64
CA ALA A 306 8.15 -4.98 -23.86
C ALA A 306 9.03 -3.73 -23.72
N TYR A 307 8.45 -2.62 -23.20
CA TYR A 307 9.19 -1.39 -22.94
C TYR A 307 10.39 -1.61 -22.00
N ILE A 308 10.23 -2.40 -20.93
CA ILE A 308 11.33 -2.70 -20.01
C ILE A 308 12.44 -3.48 -20.73
N SER A 309 12.08 -4.50 -21.53
CA SER A 309 13.03 -5.29 -22.31
C SER A 309 13.82 -4.44 -23.28
N GLU A 310 13.15 -3.59 -24.06
CA GLU A 310 13.76 -2.73 -25.07
C GLU A 310 14.63 -1.63 -24.47
N THR A 311 14.18 -1.05 -23.37
CA THR A 311 14.87 0.11 -22.76
C THR A 311 16.07 -0.30 -21.92
N PHE A 312 15.95 -1.37 -21.15
CA PHE A 312 16.96 -1.76 -20.16
C PHE A 312 17.71 -3.03 -20.55
N GLY A 313 17.21 -3.85 -21.49
CA GLY A 313 17.83 -5.11 -21.87
C GLY A 313 18.05 -6.05 -20.69
N VAL A 314 17.11 -6.06 -19.72
CA VAL A 314 17.23 -6.84 -18.48
C VAL A 314 17.27 -8.33 -18.72
N GLU A 315 17.94 -9.07 -17.82
CA GLU A 315 17.82 -10.51 -17.73
C GLU A 315 16.58 -10.85 -16.89
N TRP A 316 15.60 -11.48 -17.55
CA TRP A 316 14.34 -11.84 -16.92
C TRP A 316 14.43 -13.16 -16.17
N HIS A 317 13.99 -13.16 -14.89
CA HIS A 317 14.00 -14.33 -14.01
C HIS A 317 12.65 -14.49 -13.32
N MET A 318 12.20 -15.73 -13.10
CA MET A 318 11.00 -16.04 -12.35
C MET A 318 11.16 -17.34 -11.56
N PHE A 319 10.66 -17.34 -10.33
CA PHE A 319 10.35 -18.53 -9.54
C PHE A 319 8.82 -18.69 -9.53
N PRO A 320 8.23 -19.44 -10.46
CA PRO A 320 6.77 -19.62 -10.49
C PRO A 320 6.29 -20.31 -9.21
N ASP A 321 5.09 -19.93 -8.76
CA ASP A 321 4.41 -20.65 -7.69
C ASP A 321 4.24 -22.12 -8.09
N ARG A 322 4.44 -23.02 -7.15
CA ARG A 322 4.36 -24.47 -7.38
C ARG A 322 2.91 -24.94 -7.44
N ASP A 323 2.16 -24.34 -8.33
CA ASP A 323 0.77 -24.72 -8.65
C ASP A 323 0.47 -24.47 -10.13
N ALA A 324 -0.68 -24.98 -10.60
CA ALA A 324 -1.05 -24.88 -12.00
C ALA A 324 -1.27 -23.42 -12.50
N PRO A 325 -1.78 -22.47 -11.70
CA PRO A 325 -1.79 -21.05 -12.06
C PRO A 325 -0.39 -20.46 -12.30
N GLY A 326 0.57 -20.73 -11.41
CA GLY A 326 1.94 -20.21 -11.51
C GLY A 326 2.65 -20.68 -12.75
N GLU A 327 2.57 -21.96 -13.06
CA GLU A 327 3.15 -22.51 -14.29
C GLU A 327 2.49 -21.92 -15.54
N ARG A 328 1.16 -21.70 -15.53
CA ARG A 328 0.48 -21.05 -16.66
C ARG A 328 0.93 -19.60 -16.85
N LEU A 329 1.09 -18.84 -15.76
CA LEU A 329 1.59 -17.48 -15.84
C LEU A 329 3.01 -17.46 -16.43
N PHE A 330 3.89 -18.36 -15.98
CA PHE A 330 5.24 -18.49 -16.55
C PHE A 330 5.19 -18.73 -18.06
N LEU A 331 4.36 -19.66 -18.54
CA LEU A 331 4.23 -19.95 -19.97
C LEU A 331 3.73 -18.74 -20.77
N GLN A 332 2.72 -18.02 -20.24
CA GLN A 332 2.22 -16.79 -20.87
C GLN A 332 3.30 -15.69 -20.93
N LEU A 333 4.07 -15.54 -19.85
CA LEU A 333 5.18 -14.59 -19.83
C LEU A 333 6.30 -15.00 -20.78
N LYS A 334 6.59 -16.29 -20.92
CA LYS A 334 7.60 -16.82 -21.82
C LYS A 334 7.30 -16.55 -23.29
N GLU A 335 6.01 -16.47 -23.68
CA GLU A 335 5.59 -16.05 -25.02
C GLU A 335 5.95 -14.59 -25.31
N ILE A 336 5.90 -13.73 -24.29
CA ILE A 336 6.19 -12.28 -24.41
C ILE A 336 7.68 -12.01 -24.22
N LEU A 337 8.30 -12.73 -23.31
CA LEU A 337 9.69 -12.61 -22.88
C LEU A 337 10.44 -13.93 -23.19
N PRO A 338 10.87 -14.17 -24.42
CA PRO A 338 11.51 -15.44 -24.80
C PRO A 338 12.78 -15.75 -24.02
N SER A 339 13.46 -14.74 -23.47
CA SER A 339 14.65 -14.86 -22.61
C SER A 339 14.35 -15.15 -21.14
N LEU A 340 13.06 -15.16 -20.71
CA LEU A 340 12.69 -15.39 -19.30
C LEU A 340 13.23 -16.74 -18.80
N ILE A 341 13.96 -16.70 -17.69
CA ILE A 341 14.59 -17.87 -17.07
C ILE A 341 13.68 -18.40 -15.97
N HIS A 342 13.34 -19.68 -16.07
CA HIS A 342 12.58 -20.42 -15.06
C HIS A 342 13.52 -20.91 -13.96
N HIS A 343 13.24 -20.58 -12.71
CA HIS A 343 13.91 -21.13 -11.55
C HIS A 343 12.99 -22.05 -10.76
N GLN A 344 13.56 -23.10 -10.19
CA GLN A 344 12.81 -24.01 -9.33
C GLN A 344 12.90 -23.55 -7.88
N LEU A 345 11.74 -23.50 -7.22
CA LEU A 345 11.67 -23.30 -5.78
C LEU A 345 12.29 -24.50 -5.03
N PRO A 346 12.88 -24.29 -3.85
CA PRO A 346 13.33 -25.38 -2.98
C PRO A 346 12.20 -26.38 -2.69
N LEU A 347 12.56 -27.63 -2.45
CA LEU A 347 11.58 -28.68 -2.09
C LEU A 347 10.78 -28.26 -0.85
N GLY A 348 9.46 -28.46 -0.89
CA GLY A 348 8.58 -28.11 0.20
C GLY A 348 8.26 -26.61 0.36
N CYS A 349 8.58 -25.80 -0.65
CA CYS A 349 8.12 -24.42 -0.75
C CYS A 349 7.11 -24.31 -1.88
N LYS A 350 6.00 -23.61 -1.60
CA LYS A 350 4.93 -23.37 -2.57
C LYS A 350 5.23 -22.13 -3.43
N ASP A 351 5.69 -21.07 -2.80
CA ASP A 351 5.98 -19.76 -3.39
C ASP A 351 7.35 -19.23 -2.94
N PHE A 352 7.79 -18.12 -3.51
CA PHE A 352 9.07 -17.53 -3.13
C PHE A 352 9.04 -16.98 -1.70
N GLY A 353 7.91 -16.49 -1.21
CA GLY A 353 7.75 -16.02 0.17
C GLY A 353 8.05 -17.12 1.19
N GLU A 354 7.56 -18.34 0.97
CA GLU A 354 7.90 -19.50 1.81
C GLU A 354 9.39 -19.88 1.74
N ALA A 355 9.96 -19.83 0.54
CA ALA A 355 11.39 -20.11 0.36
C ALA A 355 12.25 -19.07 1.11
N TYR A 356 11.91 -17.79 0.99
CA TYR A 356 12.57 -16.70 1.69
C TYR A 356 12.50 -16.86 3.22
N LEU A 357 11.32 -17.23 3.76
CA LEU A 357 11.15 -17.48 5.20
C LEU A 357 12.01 -18.65 5.72
N LYS A 358 12.34 -19.60 4.85
CA LYS A 358 13.26 -20.72 5.13
C LYS A 358 14.74 -20.35 4.92
N GLY A 359 15.04 -19.08 4.64
CA GLY A 359 16.40 -18.59 4.43
C GLY A 359 16.98 -18.86 3.05
N PHE A 360 16.12 -19.13 2.06
CA PHE A 360 16.55 -19.23 0.67
C PHE A 360 16.74 -17.84 0.06
N TYR A 361 17.96 -17.57 -0.37
CA TYR A 361 18.32 -16.37 -1.11
C TYR A 361 18.92 -16.79 -2.44
N PRO A 362 18.37 -16.38 -3.60
CA PRO A 362 18.99 -16.68 -4.89
C PRO A 362 20.40 -16.12 -4.89
N ALA A 363 21.39 -16.98 -5.17
CA ALA A 363 22.78 -16.55 -5.19
C ALA A 363 22.99 -15.48 -6.27
N GLU A 364 23.67 -14.39 -5.96
CA GLU A 364 24.38 -13.62 -6.97
C GLU A 364 25.45 -14.56 -7.53
N GLU A 365 25.27 -15.09 -8.73
CA GLU A 365 26.39 -15.74 -9.43
C GLU A 365 27.47 -14.67 -9.60
N ILE A 366 28.52 -14.81 -8.85
CA ILE A 366 29.74 -14.02 -9.02
C ILE A 366 30.18 -14.34 -10.46
N ASN A 367 29.97 -13.38 -11.36
CA ASN A 367 30.44 -13.50 -12.75
C ASN A 367 31.96 -13.50 -12.71
N PRO A 368 32.65 -14.63 -12.97
CA PRO A 368 34.10 -14.73 -12.85
C PRO A 368 34.88 -13.96 -13.94
N GLN A 369 34.18 -13.15 -14.76
CA GLN A 369 34.77 -12.42 -15.88
C GLN A 369 34.91 -10.91 -15.67
N LYS A 370 34.74 -10.40 -14.44
CA LYS A 370 35.10 -9.02 -14.10
C LYS A 370 36.18 -9.04 -13.00
N GLY A 371 37.35 -9.55 -13.34
CA GLY A 371 38.60 -9.44 -12.62
C GLY A 371 39.64 -8.72 -13.47
#